data_0001275bfa410787b5b9e83c5fdb385d
#
_entry.id   0001275bfa410787b5b9e83c5fdb385d
#
_cell.length_a   1.000
_cell.length_b   1.000
_cell.length_c   1.000
_cell.angle_alpha   90.00
_cell.angle_beta   90.00
_cell.angle_gamma   90.00
#
_symmetry.space_group_name_H-M   'P 1'
#
loop_
_entity.id
_entity.type
_entity.pdbx_description
1 polymer ?
#
loop_
_entity_poly.entity_id
_entity_poly.type
_entity_poly.pdbx_seq_one_letter_code
_entity_poly.pdbx_strand_id
1 'polypeptide(L)'
;DHLAARRRQILDGARRCFAEYGYEKATVRRLEETIGLSRGAIFHHFRDKDTLFFELAREDAERMAEVAEREGLIQVMRDMIAAPEQYDWLATRLEIARKLRNDPAFNRGWKERSAELAQATSARLRRQKQAGRLRDDVPGEVLQTYLDLVLDGLVARLASGDDPRRLAAVLDLVEDSVRRRDEH
;
A
#
# COMPACT_ATOMS: atom_id res chain seq x y z
N ASP A 1 16.75 19.50 11.97
CA ASP A 1 16.83 18.55 13.09
C ASP A 1 17.57 17.29 12.64
N HIS A 2 18.71 17.05 13.27
CA HIS A 2 19.60 15.92 12.92
C HIS A 2 18.93 14.53 13.09
N LEU A 3 18.06 14.40 14.09
CA LEU A 3 17.34 13.15 14.36
C LEU A 3 16.32 12.84 13.25
N ALA A 4 15.57 13.84 12.82
CA ALA A 4 14.61 13.69 11.73
C ALA A 4 15.30 13.33 10.40
N ALA A 5 16.42 14.01 10.09
CA ALA A 5 17.19 13.72 8.89
C ALA A 5 17.77 12.29 8.90
N ARG A 6 18.27 11.83 10.05
CA ARG A 6 18.79 10.47 10.21
C ARG A 6 17.68 9.43 10.07
N ARG A 7 16.54 9.68 10.71
CA ARG A 7 15.36 8.81 10.57
C ARG A 7 14.92 8.69 9.10
N ARG A 8 14.89 9.81 8.37
CA ARG A 8 14.55 9.83 6.93
C ARG A 8 15.56 9.04 6.12
N GLN A 9 16.86 9.23 6.35
CA GLN A 9 17.91 8.43 5.67
C GLN A 9 17.69 6.93 5.85
N ILE A 10 17.36 6.48 7.07
CA ILE A 10 17.11 5.07 7.37
C ILE A 10 15.89 4.57 6.60
N LEU A 11 14.77 5.29 6.63
CA LEU A 11 13.55 4.89 5.93
C LEU A 11 13.73 4.84 4.42
N ASP A 12 14.38 5.82 3.80
CA ASP A 12 14.63 5.84 2.37
C ASP A 12 15.56 4.70 1.93
N GLY A 13 16.60 4.42 2.71
CA GLY A 13 17.49 3.30 2.44
C GLY A 13 16.83 1.94 2.65
N ALA A 14 16.01 1.80 3.69
CA ALA A 14 15.23 0.59 3.94
C ALA A 14 14.22 0.33 2.82
N ARG A 15 13.55 1.36 2.32
CA ARG A 15 12.64 1.26 1.17
C ARG A 15 13.34 0.68 -0.05
N ARG A 16 14.53 1.19 -0.39
CA ARG A 16 15.34 0.66 -1.50
C ARG A 16 15.75 -0.79 -1.25
N CYS A 17 16.19 -1.12 -0.03
CA CYS A 17 16.60 -2.47 0.33
C CYS A 17 15.44 -3.48 0.20
N PHE A 18 14.26 -3.15 0.70
CA PHE A 18 13.09 -4.00 0.57
C PHE A 18 12.61 -4.12 -0.88
N ALA A 19 12.66 -3.06 -1.67
CA ALA A 19 12.31 -3.09 -3.09
C ALA A 19 13.24 -4.00 -3.88
N GLU A 20 14.55 -3.98 -3.58
CA GLU A 20 15.57 -4.76 -4.29
C GLU A 20 15.57 -6.24 -3.88
N TYR A 21 15.50 -6.51 -2.56
CA TYR A 21 15.73 -7.86 -2.04
C TYR A 21 14.46 -8.56 -1.52
N GLY A 22 13.34 -7.85 -1.39
CA GLY A 22 12.15 -8.33 -0.69
C GLY A 22 12.34 -8.33 0.83
N TYR A 23 11.28 -8.72 1.56
CA TYR A 23 11.30 -8.66 3.03
C TYR A 23 12.29 -9.65 3.65
N GLU A 24 12.23 -10.93 3.26
CA GLU A 24 13.05 -11.99 3.89
C GLU A 24 14.55 -11.82 3.60
N LYS A 25 14.88 -11.46 2.37
CA LYS A 25 16.25 -11.30 1.93
C LYS A 25 16.87 -9.94 2.27
N ALA A 26 16.09 -8.98 2.75
CA ALA A 26 16.60 -7.72 3.31
C ALA A 26 17.19 -7.99 4.72
N THR A 27 18.34 -8.64 4.74
CA THR A 27 19.08 -8.95 5.97
C THR A 27 19.62 -7.68 6.62
N VAL A 28 19.97 -7.75 7.90
CA VAL A 28 20.60 -6.62 8.61
C VAL A 28 21.84 -6.11 7.86
N ARG A 29 22.67 -6.99 7.35
CA ARG A 29 23.85 -6.63 6.56
C ARG A 29 23.49 -5.85 5.31
N ARG A 30 22.49 -6.30 4.55
CA ARG A 30 22.01 -5.59 3.36
C ARG A 30 21.40 -4.23 3.69
N LEU A 31 20.70 -4.13 4.82
CA LEU A 31 20.20 -2.86 5.32
C LEU A 31 21.36 -1.91 5.64
N GLU A 32 22.41 -2.38 6.34
CA GLU A 32 23.61 -1.59 6.62
C GLU A 32 24.27 -1.08 5.33
N GLU A 33 24.48 -1.98 4.36
CA GLU A 33 25.11 -1.66 3.07
C GLU A 33 24.26 -0.66 2.27
N THR A 34 22.94 -0.83 2.21
CA THR A 34 22.04 0.02 1.43
C THR A 34 21.80 1.39 2.09
N ILE A 35 21.69 1.43 3.40
CA ILE A 35 21.43 2.66 4.18
C ILE A 35 22.73 3.46 4.36
N GLY A 36 23.88 2.77 4.42
CA GLY A 36 25.18 3.38 4.70
C GLY A 36 25.37 3.71 6.18
N LEU A 37 24.75 2.95 7.07
CA LEU A 37 24.84 3.10 8.54
C LEU A 37 25.06 1.74 9.20
N SER A 38 25.72 1.74 10.37
CA SER A 38 25.88 0.54 11.16
C SER A 38 24.54 0.04 11.74
N ARG A 39 24.47 -1.26 12.04
CA ARG A 39 23.36 -1.90 12.74
C ARG A 39 22.94 -1.11 13.99
N GLY A 40 23.89 -0.68 14.81
CA GLY A 40 23.60 0.09 16.02
C GLY A 40 22.95 1.43 15.72
N ALA A 41 23.41 2.13 14.69
CA ALA A 41 22.83 3.40 14.28
C ALA A 41 21.38 3.25 13.73
N ILE A 42 21.12 2.18 12.97
CA ILE A 42 19.80 1.89 12.43
C ILE A 42 18.82 1.53 13.56
N PHE A 43 19.18 0.56 14.40
CA PHE A 43 18.30 0.01 15.43
C PHE A 43 18.28 0.83 16.73
N HIS A 44 19.03 1.92 16.78
CA HIS A 44 18.76 3.00 17.74
C HIS A 44 17.45 3.75 17.44
N HIS A 45 17.09 3.89 16.17
CA HIS A 45 15.87 4.58 15.73
C HIS A 45 14.66 3.66 15.59
N PHE A 46 14.88 2.38 15.29
CA PHE A 46 13.84 1.38 15.05
C PHE A 46 14.18 0.11 15.83
N ARG A 47 13.24 -0.41 16.61
CA ARG A 47 13.48 -1.56 17.48
C ARG A 47 14.03 -2.78 16.74
N ASP A 48 13.50 -3.07 15.55
CA ASP A 48 13.81 -4.23 14.72
C ASP A 48 13.43 -4.02 13.26
N LYS A 49 13.73 -5.01 12.41
CA LYS A 49 13.37 -4.99 10.99
C LYS A 49 11.86 -4.93 10.76
N ASP A 50 11.08 -5.62 11.56
CA ASP A 50 9.61 -5.61 11.45
C ASP A 50 9.06 -4.20 11.71
N THR A 51 9.53 -3.52 12.75
CA THR A 51 9.16 -2.14 13.07
C THR A 51 9.53 -1.18 11.95
N LEU A 52 10.72 -1.33 11.36
CA LEU A 52 11.17 -0.54 10.23
C LEU A 52 10.26 -0.75 9.00
N PHE A 53 9.91 -1.99 8.71
CA PHE A 53 9.00 -2.35 7.63
C PHE A 53 7.58 -1.80 7.85
N PHE A 54 7.05 -1.91 9.07
CA PHE A 54 5.73 -1.35 9.40
C PHE A 54 5.68 0.17 9.30
N GLU A 55 6.78 0.85 9.63
CA GLU A 55 6.84 2.30 9.51
C GLU A 55 6.77 2.76 8.05
N LEU A 56 7.41 2.04 7.13
CA LEU A 56 7.26 2.27 5.69
C LEU A 56 5.82 2.01 5.22
N ALA A 57 5.21 0.94 5.70
CA ALA A 57 3.82 0.62 5.38
C ALA A 57 2.87 1.71 5.87
N ARG A 58 3.11 2.27 7.08
CA ARG A 58 2.33 3.37 7.63
C ARG A 58 2.47 4.64 6.79
N GLU A 59 3.69 5.04 6.43
CA GLU A 59 3.90 6.22 5.58
C GLU A 59 3.18 6.13 4.24
N ASP A 60 3.21 4.96 3.62
CA ASP A 60 2.54 4.76 2.34
C ASP A 60 1.02 4.69 2.50
N ALA A 61 0.51 4.06 3.56
CA ALA A 61 -0.91 4.03 3.86
C ALA A 61 -1.46 5.44 4.10
N GLU A 62 -0.76 6.28 4.84
CA GLU A 62 -1.11 7.69 5.05
C GLU A 62 -1.15 8.48 3.75
N ARG A 63 -0.11 8.36 2.92
CA ARG A 63 -0.02 9.06 1.63
C ARG A 63 -1.13 8.60 0.67
N MET A 64 -1.37 7.31 0.57
CA MET A 64 -2.45 6.77 -0.25
C MET A 64 -3.83 7.14 0.30
N ALA A 65 -3.98 7.22 1.63
CA ALA A 65 -5.22 7.62 2.28
C ALA A 65 -5.63 9.04 1.92
N GLU A 66 -4.69 9.98 1.83
CA GLU A 66 -4.96 11.36 1.40
C GLU A 66 -5.56 11.40 -0.01
N VAL A 67 -5.04 10.63 -0.95
CA VAL A 67 -5.57 10.52 -2.32
C VAL A 67 -6.92 9.81 -2.30
N ALA A 68 -7.03 8.70 -1.59
CA ALA A 68 -8.27 7.92 -1.50
C ALA A 68 -9.42 8.73 -0.89
N GLU A 69 -9.14 9.58 0.09
CA GLU A 69 -10.15 10.45 0.69
C GLU A 69 -10.68 11.50 -0.29
N ARG A 70 -9.80 12.13 -1.04
CA ARG A 70 -10.16 13.20 -1.99
C ARG A 70 -10.72 12.67 -3.30
N GLU A 71 -10.09 11.65 -3.87
CA GLU A 71 -10.32 11.22 -5.26
C GLU A 71 -10.77 9.76 -5.37
N GLY A 72 -10.59 8.96 -4.32
CA GLY A 72 -10.99 7.55 -4.27
C GLY A 72 -9.84 6.57 -4.49
N LEU A 73 -10.05 5.30 -4.11
CA LEU A 73 -9.04 4.25 -4.23
C LEU A 73 -8.67 3.94 -5.68
N ILE A 74 -9.59 4.13 -6.62
CA ILE A 74 -9.31 3.94 -8.06
C ILE A 74 -8.25 4.95 -8.52
N GLN A 75 -8.29 6.19 -8.03
CA GLN A 75 -7.25 7.18 -8.36
C GLN A 75 -5.89 6.76 -7.79
N VAL A 76 -5.83 6.24 -6.57
CA VAL A 76 -4.59 5.64 -6.02
C VAL A 76 -4.03 4.57 -6.95
N MET A 77 -4.89 3.69 -7.46
CA MET A 77 -4.49 2.64 -8.41
C MET A 77 -4.02 3.21 -9.75
N ARG A 78 -4.63 4.28 -10.25
CA ARG A 78 -4.17 4.97 -11.46
C ARG A 78 -2.78 5.60 -11.27
N ASP A 79 -2.53 6.18 -10.11
CA ASP A 79 -1.21 6.75 -9.76
C ASP A 79 -0.13 5.66 -9.70
N MET A 80 -0.46 4.47 -9.19
CA MET A 80 0.45 3.32 -9.20
C MET A 80 0.83 2.88 -10.63
N ILE A 81 -0.12 2.92 -11.57
CA ILE A 81 0.13 2.60 -12.98
C ILE A 81 1.00 3.68 -13.63
N ALA A 82 0.76 4.95 -13.30
CA ALA A 82 1.47 6.08 -13.89
C ALA A 82 2.93 6.20 -13.43
N ALA A 83 3.23 5.79 -12.19
CA ALA A 83 4.55 5.89 -11.57
C ALA A 83 4.88 4.63 -10.74
N PRO A 84 4.98 3.45 -11.38
CA PRO A 84 5.15 2.19 -10.67
C PRO A 84 6.43 2.14 -9.82
N GLU A 85 7.47 2.86 -10.21
CA GLU A 85 8.73 2.95 -9.47
C GLU A 85 8.57 3.56 -8.06
N GLN A 86 7.56 4.36 -7.83
CA GLN A 86 7.27 4.92 -6.50
C GLN A 86 6.62 3.92 -5.55
N TYR A 87 6.18 2.79 -6.09
CA TYR A 87 5.43 1.75 -5.38
C TYR A 87 6.11 0.38 -5.42
N ASP A 88 7.34 0.30 -5.94
CA ASP A 88 8.07 -0.97 -6.15
C ASP A 88 8.14 -1.85 -4.90
N TRP A 89 8.33 -1.24 -3.73
CA TRP A 89 8.42 -1.98 -2.49
C TRP A 89 7.09 -2.65 -2.08
N LEU A 90 5.94 -2.20 -2.60
CA LEU A 90 4.64 -2.81 -2.32
C LEU A 90 4.55 -4.26 -2.83
N ALA A 91 5.39 -4.65 -3.79
CA ALA A 91 5.53 -6.04 -4.21
C ALA A 91 5.92 -6.98 -3.05
N THR A 92 6.60 -6.47 -2.02
CA THR A 92 6.89 -7.22 -0.80
C THR A 92 5.64 -7.66 -0.03
N ARG A 93 4.49 -7.00 -0.23
CA ARG A 93 3.19 -7.44 0.33
C ARG A 93 2.83 -8.86 -0.09
N LEU A 94 3.17 -9.23 -1.32
CA LEU A 94 2.93 -10.59 -1.84
C LEU A 94 3.83 -11.61 -1.14
N GLU A 95 5.07 -11.23 -0.87
CA GLU A 95 6.04 -12.09 -0.20
C GLU A 95 5.67 -12.31 1.27
N ILE A 96 5.15 -11.29 1.95
CA ILE A 96 4.77 -11.39 3.36
C ILE A 96 3.42 -12.08 3.61
N ALA A 97 2.66 -12.43 2.56
CA ALA A 97 1.35 -13.07 2.72
C ALA A 97 1.41 -14.35 3.58
N ARG A 98 2.47 -15.16 3.40
CA ARG A 98 2.70 -16.34 4.23
C ARG A 98 3.02 -15.98 5.68
N LYS A 99 3.83 -14.95 5.91
CA LYS A 99 4.18 -14.47 7.25
C LYS A 99 2.95 -13.90 7.96
N LEU A 100 2.12 -13.12 7.26
CA LEU A 100 0.85 -12.60 7.80
C LEU A 100 -0.08 -13.71 8.27
N ARG A 101 -0.10 -14.84 7.56
CA ARG A 101 -0.94 -15.99 7.94
C ARG A 101 -0.39 -16.77 9.13
N ASN A 102 0.91 -16.91 9.22
CA ASN A 102 1.58 -17.81 10.16
C ASN A 102 2.10 -17.12 11.43
N ASP A 103 2.16 -15.79 11.45
CA ASP A 103 2.64 -14.97 12.56
C ASP A 103 1.56 -13.97 12.99
N PRO A 104 0.75 -14.29 14.02
CA PRO A 104 -0.33 -13.41 14.47
C PRO A 104 0.16 -12.04 14.99
N ALA A 105 1.35 -11.96 15.58
CA ALA A 105 1.90 -10.70 16.06
C ALA A 105 2.30 -9.79 14.89
N PHE A 106 2.97 -10.35 13.89
CA PHE A 106 3.29 -9.64 12.66
C PHE A 106 2.03 -9.17 11.93
N ASN A 107 1.00 -10.02 11.84
CA ASN A 107 -0.28 -9.67 11.22
C ASN A 107 -0.96 -8.48 11.92
N ARG A 108 -1.00 -8.47 13.26
CA ARG A 108 -1.54 -7.34 14.03
C ARG A 108 -0.77 -6.05 13.74
N GLY A 109 0.55 -6.09 13.83
CA GLY A 109 1.41 -4.93 13.54
C GLY A 109 1.20 -4.37 12.13
N TRP A 110 1.09 -5.26 11.14
CA TRP A 110 0.79 -4.89 9.76
C TRP A 110 -0.57 -4.22 9.63
N LYS A 111 -1.64 -4.82 10.18
CA LYS A 111 -2.99 -4.29 10.10
C LYS A 111 -3.12 -2.93 10.77
N GLU A 112 -2.52 -2.75 11.93
CA GLU A 112 -2.52 -1.48 12.64
C GLU A 112 -1.87 -0.36 11.82
N ARG A 113 -0.74 -0.65 11.15
CA ARG A 113 0.00 0.35 10.37
C ARG A 113 -0.60 0.63 9.01
N SER A 114 -1.30 -0.33 8.42
CA SER A 114 -1.92 -0.19 7.09
C SER A 114 -3.41 0.20 7.12
N ALA A 115 -3.99 0.45 8.30
CA ALA A 115 -5.41 0.73 8.47
C ALA A 115 -5.88 2.06 7.84
N GLU A 116 -5.02 3.05 7.76
CA GLU A 116 -5.34 4.41 7.27
C GLU A 116 -5.99 4.39 5.89
N LEU A 117 -5.42 3.67 4.93
CA LEU A 117 -5.95 3.56 3.58
C LEU A 117 -7.34 2.93 3.55
N ALA A 118 -7.54 1.83 4.28
CA ALA A 118 -8.83 1.15 4.36
C ALA A 118 -9.90 2.04 4.99
N GLN A 119 -9.56 2.79 6.03
CA GLN A 119 -10.45 3.73 6.70
C GLN A 119 -10.83 4.89 5.77
N ALA A 120 -9.88 5.49 5.07
CA ALA A 120 -10.12 6.57 4.11
C ALA A 120 -11.03 6.10 2.96
N THR A 121 -10.76 4.92 2.41
CA THR A 121 -11.59 4.32 1.35
C THR A 121 -13.01 4.07 1.83
N SER A 122 -13.19 3.48 3.00
CA SER A 122 -14.50 3.22 3.59
C SER A 122 -15.29 4.52 3.83
N ALA A 123 -14.65 5.54 4.39
CA ALA A 123 -15.26 6.84 4.61
C ALA A 123 -15.72 7.51 3.29
N ARG A 124 -14.88 7.44 2.26
CA ARG A 124 -15.25 7.96 0.94
C ARG A 124 -16.41 7.20 0.31
N LEU A 125 -16.40 5.88 0.35
CA LEU A 125 -17.50 5.08 -0.18
C LEU A 125 -18.83 5.44 0.48
N ARG A 126 -18.85 5.63 1.80
CA ARG A 126 -20.05 6.10 2.51
C ARG A 126 -20.52 7.46 1.99
N ARG A 127 -19.63 8.45 1.86
CA ARG A 127 -19.97 9.78 1.35
C ARG A 127 -20.50 9.72 -0.09
N GLN A 128 -19.88 8.96 -0.97
CA GLN A 128 -20.29 8.81 -2.36
C GLN A 128 -21.64 8.09 -2.47
N LYS A 129 -21.89 7.10 -1.64
CA LYS A 129 -23.18 6.40 -1.58
C LYS A 129 -24.29 7.33 -1.08
N GLN A 130 -24.05 8.10 -0.02
CA GLN A 130 -25.00 9.12 0.47
C GLN A 130 -25.30 10.20 -0.55
N ALA A 131 -24.33 10.56 -1.40
CA ALA A 131 -24.48 11.52 -2.49
C ALA A 131 -25.15 10.91 -3.75
N GLY A 132 -25.54 9.63 -3.72
CA GLY A 132 -26.20 8.94 -4.84
C GLY A 132 -25.31 8.72 -6.07
N ARG A 133 -23.99 8.73 -5.90
CA ARG A 133 -23.02 8.55 -7.00
C ARG A 133 -22.61 7.11 -7.22
N LEU A 134 -22.75 6.28 -6.19
CA LEU A 134 -22.47 4.84 -6.25
C LEU A 134 -23.78 4.06 -6.35
N ARG A 135 -23.66 2.85 -6.90
CA ARG A 135 -24.74 1.87 -6.92
C ARG A 135 -25.21 1.58 -5.49
N ASP A 136 -26.49 1.43 -5.29
CA ASP A 136 -27.15 1.23 -4.00
C ASP A 136 -27.61 -0.20 -3.76
N ASP A 137 -27.59 -1.03 -4.81
CA ASP A 137 -27.97 -2.44 -4.80
C ASP A 137 -26.89 -3.37 -4.19
N VAL A 138 -25.70 -2.82 -3.84
CA VAL A 138 -24.58 -3.55 -3.26
C VAL A 138 -24.18 -2.92 -1.91
N PRO A 139 -24.03 -3.70 -0.83
CA PRO A 139 -23.54 -3.20 0.44
C PRO A 139 -22.16 -2.52 0.32
N GLY A 140 -21.95 -1.44 1.10
CA GLY A 140 -20.67 -0.69 1.05
C GLY A 140 -19.45 -1.52 1.40
N GLU A 141 -19.59 -2.47 2.33
CA GLU A 141 -18.54 -3.42 2.71
C GLU A 141 -18.14 -4.37 1.56
N VAL A 142 -19.10 -4.74 0.70
CA VAL A 142 -18.82 -5.56 -0.49
C VAL A 142 -18.08 -4.73 -1.53
N LEU A 143 -18.46 -3.47 -1.74
CA LEU A 143 -17.71 -2.55 -2.61
C LEU A 143 -16.30 -2.32 -2.10
N GLN A 144 -16.12 -2.16 -0.78
CA GLN A 144 -14.79 -2.06 -0.17
C GLN A 144 -13.94 -3.29 -0.49
N THR A 145 -14.45 -4.49 -0.21
CA THR A 145 -13.74 -5.75 -0.46
C THR A 145 -13.43 -5.92 -1.95
N TYR A 146 -14.35 -5.54 -2.83
CA TYR A 146 -14.15 -5.57 -4.27
C TYR A 146 -12.97 -4.68 -4.70
N LEU A 147 -12.92 -3.44 -4.21
CA LEU A 147 -11.81 -2.53 -4.50
C LEU A 147 -10.48 -2.99 -3.91
N ASP A 148 -10.50 -3.57 -2.71
CA ASP A 148 -9.31 -4.15 -2.07
C ASP A 148 -8.76 -5.34 -2.89
N LEU A 149 -9.63 -6.21 -3.40
CA LEU A 149 -9.23 -7.30 -4.29
C LEU A 149 -8.61 -6.79 -5.60
N VAL A 150 -9.17 -5.72 -6.18
CA VAL A 150 -8.61 -5.10 -7.38
C VAL A 150 -7.24 -4.49 -7.09
N LEU A 151 -7.08 -3.80 -5.95
CA LEU A 151 -5.79 -3.23 -5.53
C LEU A 151 -4.72 -4.31 -5.36
N ASP A 152 -5.04 -5.40 -4.67
CA ASP A 152 -4.11 -6.50 -4.46
C ASP A 152 -3.73 -7.17 -5.79
N GLY A 153 -4.69 -7.37 -6.68
CA GLY A 153 -4.46 -7.88 -8.03
C GLY A 153 -3.61 -6.94 -8.87
N LEU A 154 -3.83 -5.62 -8.78
CA LEU A 154 -3.04 -4.63 -9.49
C LEU A 154 -1.57 -4.64 -9.03
N VAL A 155 -1.32 -4.65 -7.72
CA VAL A 155 0.05 -4.73 -7.16
C VAL A 155 0.76 -5.98 -7.69
N ALA A 156 0.07 -7.14 -7.69
CA ALA A 156 0.61 -8.38 -8.20
C ALA A 156 0.97 -8.31 -9.70
N ARG A 157 0.10 -7.72 -10.50
CA ARG A 157 0.28 -7.58 -11.95
C ARG A 157 1.40 -6.60 -12.30
N LEU A 158 1.49 -5.47 -11.63
CA LEU A 158 2.59 -4.52 -11.79
C LEU A 158 3.93 -5.16 -11.42
N ALA A 159 3.98 -5.90 -10.32
CA ALA A 159 5.18 -6.63 -9.91
C ALA A 159 5.60 -7.71 -10.92
N SER A 160 4.65 -8.27 -11.67
CA SER A 160 4.89 -9.28 -12.72
C SER A 160 5.23 -8.67 -14.09
N GLY A 161 5.20 -7.33 -14.21
CA GLY A 161 5.54 -6.64 -15.46
C GLY A 161 4.43 -6.61 -16.51
N ASP A 162 3.17 -6.71 -16.10
CA ASP A 162 2.02 -6.60 -17.01
C ASP A 162 1.97 -5.20 -17.67
N ASP A 163 1.39 -5.13 -18.88
CA ASP A 163 1.27 -3.88 -19.64
C ASP A 163 0.40 -2.86 -18.89
N PRO A 164 0.97 -1.70 -18.50
CA PRO A 164 0.23 -0.66 -17.78
C PRO A 164 -1.02 -0.15 -18.51
N ARG A 165 -1.02 -0.14 -19.85
CA ARG A 165 -2.18 0.29 -20.64
C ARG A 165 -3.36 -0.65 -20.50
N ARG A 166 -3.09 -1.95 -20.46
CA ARG A 166 -4.14 -2.96 -20.22
C ARG A 166 -4.71 -2.83 -18.80
N LEU A 167 -3.85 -2.62 -17.82
CA LEU A 167 -4.26 -2.41 -16.42
C LEU A 167 -5.10 -1.15 -16.27
N ALA A 168 -4.77 -0.05 -16.96
CA ALA A 168 -5.57 1.17 -16.97
C ALA A 168 -6.99 0.92 -17.52
N ALA A 169 -7.12 0.16 -18.61
CA ALA A 169 -8.43 -0.21 -19.16
C ALA A 169 -9.26 -1.07 -18.18
N VAL A 170 -8.64 -1.94 -17.42
CA VAL A 170 -9.32 -2.69 -16.34
C VAL A 170 -9.86 -1.75 -15.28
N LEU A 171 -9.11 -0.71 -14.89
CA LEU A 171 -9.58 0.27 -13.91
C LEU A 171 -10.78 1.06 -14.40
N ASP A 172 -10.90 1.35 -15.72
CA ASP A 172 -12.08 1.98 -16.29
C ASP A 172 -13.34 1.10 -16.09
N LEU A 173 -13.22 -0.22 -16.32
CA LEU A 173 -14.29 -1.17 -16.04
C LEU A 173 -14.66 -1.23 -14.57
N VAL A 174 -13.64 -1.21 -13.67
CA VAL A 174 -13.87 -1.19 -12.23
C VAL A 174 -14.62 0.06 -11.82
N GLU A 175 -14.22 1.22 -12.32
CA GLU A 175 -14.88 2.49 -12.03
C GLU A 175 -16.36 2.47 -12.49
N ASP A 176 -16.63 2.01 -13.70
CA ASP A 176 -17.99 1.90 -14.22
C ASP A 176 -18.84 0.92 -13.41
N SER A 177 -18.24 -0.16 -12.90
CA SER A 177 -18.96 -1.17 -12.13
C SER A 177 -19.46 -0.68 -10.75
N VAL A 178 -18.82 0.34 -10.17
CA VAL A 178 -19.19 0.89 -8.85
C VAL A 178 -20.11 2.11 -8.95
N ARG A 179 -20.19 2.77 -10.12
CA ARG A 179 -21.08 3.91 -10.34
C ARG A 179 -22.55 3.51 -10.27
N ARG A 180 -23.39 4.46 -9.91
CA ARG A 180 -24.84 4.30 -10.05
C ARG A 180 -25.18 4.09 -11.52
N ARG A 181 -25.98 3.07 -11.81
CA ARG A 181 -26.57 2.91 -13.16
C ARG A 181 -27.78 3.82 -13.24
N ASP A 182 -27.81 4.71 -14.23
CA ASP A 182 -29.02 5.41 -14.59
C ASP A 182 -30.01 4.36 -15.10
N GLU A 183 -31.17 4.26 -14.48
CA GLU A 183 -32.25 3.43 -14.97
C GLU A 183 -32.71 4.01 -16.30
N HIS A 184 -32.55 3.27 -17.39
CA HIS A 184 -33.14 3.56 -18.67
C HIS A 184 -34.56 2.99 -18.75
#